data_529486428df7f1bbf1564dbaa78786b8
#
_entry.id   529486428df7f1bbf1564dbaa78786b8
#
_cell.length_a   1.000
_cell.length_b   1.000
_cell.length_c   1.000
_cell.angle_alpha   90.00
_cell.angle_beta   90.00
_cell.angle_gamma   90.00
#
_symmetry.space_group_name_H-M   'P 1'
#
loop_
_entity.id
_entity.type
_entity.pdbx_description
1 polymer ?
#
loop_
_entity_poly.entity_id
_entity_poly.type
_entity_poly.pdbx_seq_one_letter_code
_entity_poly.pdbx_strand_id
1 'polypeptide(L)'
;MWIAMIRRLYHQLMPNVPGSVSPMIAGGRTVKVLHPETKTVFIGPCMAKKAEIKEPDLKGAIDYVLTYEELRDLFSTTKLDLASLEEDNVPHASKAGIRYAYAGGVAAAVDATVKKLNPHRKIEMKIRRADSVPECRAMIDNILKGNHEGNFFEGMGCKGGCVGGPSNLKQE
;
A
#
# COMPACT_ATOMS: atom_id res chain seq x y z
N MET A 1 -6.97 0.44 -1.10
CA MET A 1 -8.37 -0.04 -1.17
C MET A 1 -9.02 -0.17 0.22
N TRP A 2 -8.39 -0.77 1.22
CA TRP A 2 -8.91 -0.94 2.59
C TRP A 2 -9.43 0.37 3.20
N ILE A 3 -8.59 1.40 3.29
CA ILE A 3 -8.99 2.72 3.82
C ILE A 3 -10.12 3.36 2.99
N ALA A 4 -10.07 3.26 1.66
CA ALA A 4 -11.14 3.79 0.81
C ALA A 4 -12.48 3.07 1.02
N MET A 5 -12.47 1.77 1.32
CA MET A 5 -13.67 1.01 1.67
C MET A 5 -14.24 1.47 3.01
N ILE A 6 -13.40 1.65 4.02
CA ILE A 6 -13.83 2.16 5.34
C ILE A 6 -14.39 3.57 5.19
N ARG A 7 -13.67 4.46 4.49
CA ARG A 7 -14.09 5.84 4.27
C ARG A 7 -15.44 5.96 3.55
N ARG A 8 -15.75 5.05 2.61
CA ARG A 8 -16.98 5.12 1.81
C ARG A 8 -18.16 4.36 2.38
N LEU A 9 -17.91 3.24 3.05
CA LEU A 9 -18.97 2.31 3.44
C LEU A 9 -19.12 2.12 4.96
N TYR A 10 -18.10 2.50 5.74
CA TYR A 10 -18.04 2.21 7.18
C TYR A 10 -17.54 3.44 7.95
N HIS A 11 -18.20 4.58 7.74
CA HIS A 11 -17.79 5.89 8.30
C HIS A 11 -17.60 5.88 9.82
N GLN A 12 -18.35 5.05 10.54
CA GLN A 12 -18.26 4.90 12.00
C GLN A 12 -16.90 4.37 12.47
N LEU A 13 -16.11 3.75 11.59
CA LEU A 13 -14.76 3.28 11.91
C LEU A 13 -13.65 4.30 11.60
N MET A 14 -13.99 5.43 11.01
CA MET A 14 -13.00 6.46 10.66
C MET A 14 -12.16 6.94 11.87
N PRO A 15 -12.72 7.11 13.08
CA PRO A 15 -11.91 7.48 14.25
C PRO A 15 -10.83 6.44 14.62
N ASN A 16 -10.97 5.20 14.18
CA ASN A 16 -10.01 4.12 14.44
C ASN A 16 -8.97 3.95 13.31
N VAL A 17 -9.13 4.69 12.21
CA VAL A 17 -8.15 4.67 11.11
C VAL A 17 -6.98 5.57 11.46
N PRO A 18 -5.73 5.07 11.40
CA PRO A 18 -4.55 5.92 11.62
C PRO A 18 -4.51 7.10 10.66
N GLY A 19 -4.11 8.28 11.16
CA GLY A 19 -3.93 9.49 10.35
C GLY A 19 -2.72 9.44 9.40
N SER A 20 -2.10 8.28 9.21
CA SER A 20 -0.96 8.09 8.33
C SER A 20 -1.37 7.99 6.86
N VAL A 21 -0.53 8.50 5.98
CA VAL A 21 -0.69 8.34 4.52
C VAL A 21 -0.04 7.05 4.03
N SER A 22 -0.38 6.63 2.81
CA SER A 22 0.26 5.45 2.21
C SER A 22 1.75 5.71 1.91
N PRO A 23 2.58 4.65 1.81
CA PRO A 23 3.99 4.79 1.42
C PRO A 23 4.19 5.53 0.10
N MET A 24 3.29 5.35 -0.87
CA MET A 24 3.29 6.10 -2.12
C MET A 24 3.22 7.60 -1.87
N ILE A 25 2.26 8.05 -1.07
CA ILE A 25 2.07 9.47 -0.77
C ILE A 25 3.22 10.02 0.09
N ALA A 26 3.68 9.25 1.08
CA ALA A 26 4.83 9.65 1.90
C ALA A 26 6.09 9.84 1.04
N GLY A 27 6.41 8.86 0.19
CA GLY A 27 7.54 8.93 -0.73
C GLY A 27 7.43 10.10 -1.71
N GLY A 28 6.27 10.29 -2.32
CA GLY A 28 6.03 11.40 -3.24
C GLY A 28 6.21 12.77 -2.59
N ARG A 29 5.67 12.95 -1.38
CA ARG A 29 5.88 14.18 -0.59
C ARG A 29 7.36 14.42 -0.27
N THR A 30 8.09 13.36 0.10
CA THR A 30 9.53 13.46 0.36
C THR A 30 10.28 13.90 -0.90
N VAL A 31 10.01 13.27 -2.05
CA VAL A 31 10.63 13.66 -3.32
C VAL A 31 10.33 15.12 -3.68
N LYS A 32 9.07 15.55 -3.53
CA LYS A 32 8.67 16.94 -3.82
C LYS A 32 9.32 17.97 -2.89
N VAL A 33 9.63 17.60 -1.65
CA VAL A 33 10.36 18.48 -0.71
C VAL A 33 11.83 18.60 -1.11
N LEU A 34 12.46 17.48 -1.48
CA LEU A 34 13.87 17.45 -1.87
C LEU A 34 14.12 18.00 -3.28
N HIS A 35 13.15 17.81 -4.17
CA HIS A 35 13.23 18.15 -5.59
C HIS A 35 11.90 18.75 -6.08
N PRO A 36 11.59 20.02 -5.76
CA PRO A 36 10.26 20.62 -6.00
C PRO A 36 9.81 20.62 -7.46
N GLU A 37 10.76 20.75 -8.39
CA GLU A 37 10.47 20.83 -9.84
C GLU A 37 10.28 19.47 -10.51
N THR A 38 10.46 18.35 -9.76
CA THR A 38 10.34 17.03 -10.37
C THR A 38 8.89 16.60 -10.55
N LYS A 39 8.64 15.79 -11.59
CA LYS A 39 7.41 15.03 -11.73
C LYS A 39 7.57 13.65 -11.08
N THR A 40 6.62 13.29 -10.25
CA THR A 40 6.62 12.01 -9.56
C THR A 40 5.67 11.03 -10.24
N VAL A 41 6.17 9.83 -10.54
CA VAL A 41 5.41 8.75 -11.13
C VAL A 41 5.45 7.54 -10.19
N PHE A 42 4.30 7.07 -9.76
CA PHE A 42 4.20 5.81 -9.02
C PHE A 42 3.90 4.67 -9.99
N ILE A 43 4.69 3.61 -9.94
CA ILE A 43 4.51 2.41 -10.75
C ILE A 43 4.17 1.24 -9.82
N GLY A 44 3.08 0.52 -10.10
CA GLY A 44 2.72 -0.62 -9.27
C GLY A 44 1.41 -1.32 -9.68
N PRO A 45 1.11 -2.49 -9.11
CA PRO A 45 0.00 -3.35 -9.54
C PRO A 45 -1.38 -2.89 -9.06
N CYS A 46 -1.52 -1.68 -8.53
CA CYS A 46 -2.70 -1.27 -7.77
C CYS A 46 -3.51 -0.17 -8.46
N MET A 47 -4.65 -0.51 -9.06
CA MET A 47 -5.60 0.43 -9.64
C MET A 47 -6.14 1.46 -8.63
N ALA A 48 -6.29 1.07 -7.34
CA ALA A 48 -6.79 1.97 -6.30
C ALA A 48 -5.85 3.18 -6.05
N LYS A 49 -4.59 3.09 -6.41
CA LYS A 49 -3.63 4.19 -6.32
C LYS A 49 -3.95 5.35 -7.26
N LYS A 50 -4.57 5.07 -8.41
CA LYS A 50 -5.07 6.10 -9.34
C LYS A 50 -6.21 6.93 -8.73
N ALA A 51 -7.04 6.31 -7.89
CA ALA A 51 -8.09 7.03 -7.16
C ALA A 51 -7.51 7.79 -5.97
N GLU A 52 -6.52 7.22 -5.28
CA GLU A 52 -5.90 7.80 -4.08
C GLU A 52 -5.26 9.17 -4.37
N ILE A 53 -4.56 9.34 -5.50
CA ILE A 53 -3.92 10.62 -5.84
C ILE A 53 -4.92 11.75 -6.16
N LYS A 54 -6.19 11.39 -6.37
CA LYS A 54 -7.28 12.36 -6.64
C LYS A 54 -7.96 12.85 -5.36
N GLU A 55 -7.68 12.25 -4.20
CA GLU A 55 -8.23 12.70 -2.92
C GLU A 55 -7.72 14.12 -2.62
N PRO A 56 -8.60 15.04 -2.17
CA PRO A 56 -8.25 16.46 -2.01
C PRO A 56 -7.06 16.72 -1.09
N ASP A 57 -6.95 15.95 0.00
CA ASP A 57 -5.89 16.06 1.02
C ASP A 57 -4.55 15.42 0.59
N LEU A 58 -4.54 14.70 -0.53
CA LEU A 58 -3.37 14.01 -1.08
C LEU A 58 -2.90 14.58 -2.42
N LYS A 59 -3.65 15.52 -2.96
CA LYS A 59 -3.38 16.14 -4.26
C LYS A 59 -1.98 16.78 -4.29
N GLY A 60 -1.26 16.55 -5.40
CA GLY A 60 0.08 17.10 -5.61
C GLY A 60 1.22 16.27 -5.01
N ALA A 61 0.94 15.23 -4.22
CA ALA A 61 1.99 14.34 -3.71
C ALA A 61 2.59 13.45 -4.80
N ILE A 62 1.75 12.97 -5.72
CA ILE A 62 2.13 12.17 -6.88
C ILE A 62 1.46 12.76 -8.11
N ASP A 63 2.19 12.93 -9.21
CA ASP A 63 1.65 13.49 -10.45
C ASP A 63 0.95 12.40 -11.28
N TYR A 64 1.55 11.21 -11.39
CA TYR A 64 1.04 10.11 -12.23
C TYR A 64 1.12 8.76 -11.52
N VAL A 65 0.19 7.88 -11.87
CA VAL A 65 0.20 6.48 -11.44
C VAL A 65 0.10 5.61 -12.68
N LEU A 66 1.05 4.71 -12.87
CA LEU A 66 1.06 3.69 -13.91
C LEU A 66 0.94 2.30 -13.28
N THR A 67 0.16 1.45 -13.93
CA THR A 67 0.19 0.01 -13.65
C THR A 67 1.37 -0.66 -14.39
N TYR A 68 1.71 -1.88 -14.02
CA TYR A 68 2.75 -2.62 -14.74
C TYR A 68 2.34 -2.91 -16.18
N GLU A 69 1.06 -3.15 -16.44
CA GLU A 69 0.53 -3.32 -17.80
C GLU A 69 0.74 -2.03 -18.62
N GLU A 70 0.36 -0.88 -18.08
CA GLU A 70 0.56 0.41 -18.75
C GLU A 70 2.03 0.74 -18.99
N LEU A 71 2.91 0.37 -18.05
CA LEU A 71 4.35 0.53 -18.23
C LEU A 71 4.90 -0.38 -19.33
N ARG A 72 4.46 -1.64 -19.37
CA ARG A 72 4.79 -2.59 -20.46
C ARG A 72 4.37 -2.04 -21.82
N ASP A 73 3.15 -1.51 -21.90
CA ASP A 73 2.61 -0.97 -23.15
C ASP A 73 3.39 0.29 -23.58
N LEU A 74 3.83 1.12 -22.62
CA LEU A 74 4.72 2.24 -22.88
C LEU A 74 6.05 1.79 -23.48
N PHE A 75 6.70 0.78 -22.90
CA PHE A 75 7.95 0.22 -23.42
C PHE A 75 7.76 -0.37 -24.83
N SER A 76 6.68 -1.06 -25.08
CA SER A 76 6.36 -1.61 -26.40
C SER A 76 6.18 -0.49 -27.45
N THR A 77 5.55 0.62 -27.06
CA THR A 77 5.35 1.78 -27.95
C THR A 77 6.66 2.48 -28.30
N THR A 78 7.57 2.56 -27.33
CA THR A 78 8.90 3.18 -27.52
C THR A 78 9.90 2.24 -28.19
N LYS A 79 9.52 0.99 -28.49
CA LYS A 79 10.40 -0.06 -29.03
C LYS A 79 11.64 -0.31 -28.15
N LEU A 80 11.52 -0.10 -26.85
CA LEU A 80 12.58 -0.35 -25.90
C LEU A 80 12.70 -1.86 -25.65
N ASP A 81 13.86 -2.42 -25.97
CA ASP A 81 14.19 -3.80 -25.63
C ASP A 81 14.85 -3.85 -24.26
N LEU A 82 14.06 -4.25 -23.26
CA LEU A 82 14.53 -4.36 -21.87
C LEU A 82 15.64 -5.41 -21.71
N ALA A 83 15.65 -6.46 -22.55
CA ALA A 83 16.65 -7.54 -22.46
C ALA A 83 18.05 -7.09 -22.92
N SER A 84 18.12 -6.00 -23.68
CA SER A 84 19.38 -5.42 -24.16
C SER A 84 20.02 -4.40 -23.21
N LEU A 85 19.33 -4.03 -22.13
CA LEU A 85 19.83 -3.05 -21.17
C LEU A 85 20.78 -3.72 -20.17
N GLU A 86 21.80 -2.96 -19.74
CA GLU A 86 22.65 -3.40 -18.62
C GLU A 86 21.82 -3.46 -17.33
N GLU A 87 22.04 -4.55 -16.59
CA GLU A 87 21.43 -4.69 -15.27
C GLU A 87 22.13 -3.76 -14.27
N ASP A 88 21.35 -2.90 -13.61
CA ASP A 88 21.81 -2.11 -12.48
C ASP A 88 21.20 -2.66 -11.18
N ASN A 89 22.08 -3.07 -10.29
CA ASN A 89 21.72 -3.71 -9.02
C ASN A 89 21.75 -2.70 -7.87
N VAL A 90 20.83 -1.73 -7.90
CA VAL A 90 20.71 -0.74 -6.84
C VAL A 90 19.67 -1.18 -5.83
N PRO A 91 20.06 -1.62 -4.63
CA PRO A 91 19.10 -2.01 -3.58
C PRO A 91 18.46 -0.77 -2.97
N HIS A 92 17.23 -0.44 -3.41
CA HIS A 92 16.52 0.75 -2.95
C HIS A 92 15.56 0.51 -1.78
N ALA A 93 15.29 -0.72 -1.41
CA ALA A 93 14.30 -1.02 -0.39
C ALA A 93 14.86 -1.86 0.76
N SER A 94 14.45 -1.51 1.98
CA SER A 94 14.70 -2.35 3.15
C SER A 94 13.91 -3.67 3.06
N LYS A 95 14.35 -4.70 3.79
CA LYS A 95 13.59 -5.97 3.90
C LYS A 95 12.14 -5.78 4.33
N ALA A 96 11.87 -4.82 5.22
CA ALA A 96 10.52 -4.46 5.64
C ALA A 96 9.74 -3.80 4.48
N GLY A 97 10.38 -2.92 3.71
CA GLY A 97 9.78 -2.27 2.54
C GLY A 97 9.37 -3.26 1.46
N ILE A 98 10.22 -4.24 1.15
CA ILE A 98 9.90 -5.32 0.20
C ILE A 98 8.67 -6.12 0.68
N ARG A 99 8.63 -6.50 1.96
CA ARG A 99 7.51 -7.26 2.54
C ARG A 99 6.21 -6.47 2.61
N TYR A 100 6.25 -5.15 2.57
CA TYR A 100 5.07 -4.29 2.68
C TYR A 100 4.01 -4.55 1.60
N ALA A 101 4.42 -5.05 0.44
CA ALA A 101 3.53 -5.40 -0.66
C ALA A 101 2.78 -6.74 -0.48
N TYR A 102 3.20 -7.56 0.47
CA TYR A 102 2.55 -8.84 0.77
C TYR A 102 1.53 -8.70 1.90
N ALA A 103 0.52 -9.57 1.91
CA ALA A 103 -0.44 -9.64 3.00
C ALA A 103 0.27 -9.94 4.33
N GLY A 104 -0.04 -9.16 5.36
CA GLY A 104 0.63 -9.22 6.67
C GLY A 104 1.93 -8.43 6.76
N GLY A 105 2.43 -7.88 5.66
CA GLY A 105 3.70 -7.14 5.63
C GLY A 105 3.62 -5.80 6.34
N VAL A 106 2.50 -5.10 6.23
CA VAL A 106 2.26 -3.81 6.91
C VAL A 106 2.22 -4.04 8.42
N ALA A 107 1.42 -5.00 8.88
CA ALA A 107 1.29 -5.31 10.30
C ALA A 107 2.62 -5.75 10.91
N ALA A 108 3.40 -6.57 10.20
CA ALA A 108 4.72 -7.01 10.65
C ALA A 108 5.70 -5.82 10.75
N ALA A 109 5.69 -4.90 9.79
CA ALA A 109 6.53 -3.71 9.81
C ALA A 109 6.15 -2.77 10.96
N VAL A 110 4.86 -2.57 11.21
CA VAL A 110 4.36 -1.76 12.32
C VAL A 110 4.74 -2.38 13.66
N ASP A 111 4.52 -3.69 13.85
CA ASP A 111 4.86 -4.40 15.09
C ASP A 111 6.37 -4.31 15.39
N ALA A 112 7.22 -4.57 14.39
CA ALA A 112 8.66 -4.45 14.55
C ALA A 112 9.10 -3.01 14.89
N THR A 113 8.48 -2.02 14.26
CA THR A 113 8.78 -0.60 14.54
C THR A 113 8.32 -0.20 15.93
N VAL A 114 7.14 -0.60 16.36
CA VAL A 114 6.61 -0.33 17.70
C VAL A 114 7.50 -0.98 18.77
N LYS A 115 7.93 -2.21 18.58
CA LYS A 115 8.86 -2.89 19.50
C LYS A 115 10.21 -2.18 19.60
N LYS A 116 10.70 -1.65 18.47
CA LYS A 116 11.95 -0.89 18.44
C LYS A 116 11.86 0.47 19.14
N LEU A 117 10.77 1.21 18.89
CA LEU A 117 10.58 2.56 19.41
C LEU A 117 10.08 2.58 20.86
N ASN A 118 9.33 1.57 21.26
CA ASN A 118 8.80 1.46 22.61
C ASN A 118 8.90 0.01 23.14
N PRO A 119 10.11 -0.45 23.50
CA PRO A 119 10.35 -1.82 23.96
C PRO A 119 9.62 -2.16 25.27
N HIS A 120 9.27 -1.16 26.06
CA HIS A 120 8.58 -1.32 27.36
C HIS A 120 7.07 -1.12 27.28
N ARG A 121 6.51 -1.20 26.06
CA ARG A 121 5.07 -1.06 25.84
C ARG A 121 4.28 -2.10 26.62
N LYS A 122 3.30 -1.66 27.42
CA LYS A 122 2.45 -2.52 28.24
C LYS A 122 1.37 -3.28 27.44
N ILE A 123 0.94 -2.72 26.29
CA ILE A 123 -0.12 -3.30 25.47
C ILE A 123 0.52 -4.12 24.35
N GLU A 124 0.30 -5.42 24.35
CA GLU A 124 0.71 -6.30 23.27
C GLU A 124 -0.13 -6.05 22.01
N MET A 125 0.50 -6.15 20.83
CA MET A 125 -0.17 -5.97 19.56
C MET A 125 -0.82 -7.28 19.10
N LYS A 126 -2.15 -7.33 19.15
CA LYS A 126 -2.95 -8.47 18.70
C LYS A 126 -3.43 -8.22 17.28
N ILE A 127 -2.67 -8.76 16.31
CA ILE A 127 -2.88 -8.51 14.88
C ILE A 127 -3.97 -9.43 14.32
N ARG A 128 -4.89 -8.87 13.53
CA ARG A 128 -5.82 -9.60 12.66
C ARG A 128 -5.65 -9.12 11.22
N ARG A 129 -5.76 -10.03 10.27
CA ARG A 129 -5.47 -9.79 8.85
C ARG A 129 -6.59 -10.29 7.97
N ALA A 130 -6.80 -9.60 6.86
CA ALA A 130 -7.69 -10.00 5.77
C ALA A 130 -7.06 -9.61 4.44
N ASP A 131 -7.08 -10.50 3.45
CA ASP A 131 -6.39 -10.28 2.17
C ASP A 131 -7.26 -10.54 0.93
N SER A 132 -8.52 -10.20 1.08
CA SER A 132 -9.49 -10.14 -0.02
C SER A 132 -10.64 -9.21 0.35
N VAL A 133 -11.41 -8.75 -0.62
CA VAL A 133 -12.56 -7.89 -0.34
C VAL A 133 -13.60 -8.59 0.55
N PRO A 134 -13.97 -9.86 0.30
CA PRO A 134 -14.90 -10.58 1.19
C PRO A 134 -14.39 -10.71 2.62
N GLU A 135 -13.14 -11.12 2.80
CA GLU A 135 -12.53 -11.25 4.13
C GLU A 135 -12.43 -9.91 4.86
N CYS A 136 -12.05 -8.83 4.14
CA CYS A 136 -12.04 -7.48 4.69
C CYS A 136 -13.43 -7.07 5.19
N ARG A 137 -14.49 -7.36 4.44
CA ARG A 137 -15.87 -7.08 4.87
C ARG A 137 -16.25 -7.89 6.11
N ALA A 138 -15.98 -9.20 6.10
CA ALA A 138 -16.26 -10.05 7.25
C ALA A 138 -15.50 -9.60 8.51
N MET A 139 -14.24 -9.18 8.36
CA MET A 139 -13.46 -8.61 9.46
C MET A 139 -14.08 -7.32 10.00
N ILE A 140 -14.52 -6.41 9.12
CA ILE A 140 -15.21 -5.18 9.54
C ILE A 140 -16.52 -5.50 10.27
N ASP A 141 -17.33 -6.43 9.75
CA ASP A 141 -18.60 -6.82 10.38
C ASP A 141 -18.37 -7.38 11.77
N ASN A 142 -17.32 -8.18 11.96
CA ASN A 142 -16.93 -8.67 13.28
C ASN A 142 -16.46 -7.56 14.22
N ILE A 143 -15.71 -6.58 13.72
CA ILE A 143 -15.29 -5.40 14.50
C ILE A 143 -16.53 -4.63 14.97
N LEU A 144 -17.48 -4.37 14.09
CA LEU A 144 -18.69 -3.61 14.40
C LEU A 144 -19.62 -4.32 15.39
N LYS A 145 -19.62 -5.65 15.37
CA LYS A 145 -20.36 -6.48 16.34
C LYS A 145 -19.64 -6.67 17.67
N GLY A 146 -18.40 -6.16 17.80
CA GLY A 146 -17.57 -6.42 18.98
C GLY A 146 -16.99 -7.84 19.05
N ASN A 147 -17.17 -8.64 18.02
CA ASN A 147 -16.73 -10.04 17.93
C ASN A 147 -15.31 -10.11 17.37
N HIS A 148 -14.34 -9.50 18.06
CA HIS A 148 -12.94 -9.53 17.63
C HIS A 148 -12.01 -9.62 18.84
N GLU A 149 -10.90 -10.31 18.67
CA GLU A 149 -9.84 -10.44 19.68
C GLU A 149 -8.59 -9.62 19.31
N GLY A 150 -8.69 -8.74 18.32
CA GLY A 150 -7.59 -7.92 17.81
C GLY A 150 -7.63 -6.49 18.32
N ASN A 151 -6.46 -5.83 18.33
CA ASN A 151 -6.32 -4.39 18.54
C ASN A 151 -5.55 -3.70 17.40
N PHE A 152 -5.12 -4.46 16.38
CA PHE A 152 -4.56 -3.98 15.14
C PHE A 152 -5.09 -4.80 13.97
N PHE A 153 -5.67 -4.12 12.98
CA PHE A 153 -6.35 -4.75 11.85
C PHE A 153 -5.70 -4.31 10.54
N GLU A 154 -5.21 -5.28 9.77
CA GLU A 154 -4.68 -5.08 8.43
C GLU A 154 -5.65 -5.63 7.39
N GLY A 155 -6.05 -4.81 6.42
CA GLY A 155 -6.86 -5.24 5.30
C GLY A 155 -6.15 -4.98 3.96
N MET A 156 -5.99 -6.04 3.16
CA MET A 156 -5.55 -5.98 1.78
C MET A 156 -6.71 -6.34 0.86
N GLY A 157 -6.96 -5.54 -0.17
CA GLY A 157 -8.07 -5.82 -1.07
C GLY A 157 -7.81 -6.89 -2.11
N CYS A 158 -6.54 -7.27 -2.29
CA CYS A 158 -6.11 -8.30 -3.22
C CYS A 158 -5.56 -9.48 -2.44
N LYS A 159 -5.86 -10.70 -2.89
CA LYS A 159 -5.38 -11.93 -2.26
C LYS A 159 -3.85 -11.99 -2.36
N GLY A 160 -3.20 -12.31 -1.25
CA GLY A 160 -1.73 -12.28 -1.13
C GLY A 160 -1.11 -10.90 -0.97
N GLY A 161 -1.93 -9.82 -0.97
CA GLY A 161 -1.48 -8.44 -0.88
C GLY A 161 -1.40 -7.72 -2.22
N CYS A 162 -0.63 -6.63 -2.30
CA CYS A 162 -0.47 -5.85 -3.52
C CYS A 162 0.17 -6.65 -4.66
N VAL A 163 1.05 -7.58 -4.35
CA VAL A 163 1.67 -8.48 -5.35
C VAL A 163 0.65 -9.37 -6.08
N GLY A 164 -0.52 -9.61 -5.49
CA GLY A 164 -1.65 -10.29 -6.13
C GLY A 164 -2.63 -9.34 -6.82
N GLY A 165 -2.26 -8.08 -7.04
CA GLY A 165 -3.11 -7.07 -7.65
C GLY A 165 -3.49 -7.40 -9.10
N PRO A 166 -4.67 -6.93 -9.57
CA PRO A 166 -5.20 -7.27 -10.88
C PRO A 166 -4.37 -6.73 -12.06
N SER A 167 -3.57 -5.69 -11.82
CA SER A 167 -2.72 -5.07 -12.85
C SER A 167 -1.24 -5.47 -12.69
N ASN A 168 -0.99 -6.59 -12.03
CA ASN A 168 0.31 -7.22 -12.00
C ASN A 168 0.50 -8.08 -13.28
N LEU A 169 1.70 -8.05 -13.84
CA LEU A 169 2.05 -8.95 -14.93
C LEU A 169 2.10 -10.37 -14.35
N LYS A 170 1.22 -11.25 -14.80
CA LYS A 170 1.30 -12.67 -14.48
C LYS A 170 2.47 -13.25 -15.28
N GLN A 171 3.33 -14.02 -14.63
CA GLN A 171 4.17 -14.95 -15.34
C GLN A 171 3.25 -16.02 -15.90
N GLU A 172 3.23 -16.17 -17.22
CA GLU A 172 2.58 -17.29 -17.91
C GLU A 172 3.28 -18.60 -17.59
#